data_def25045ff3a69df6423010908ca987d
#
_entry.id   def25045ff3a69df6423010908ca987d
#
_cell.length_a   1.000
_cell.length_b   1.000
_cell.length_c   1.000
_cell.angle_alpha   90.00
_cell.angle_beta   90.00
_cell.angle_gamma   90.00
#
_symmetry.space_group_name_H-M   'P 1'
#
loop_
_entity.id
_entity.type
_entity.pdbx_description
1 polymer ?
#
loop_
_entity_poly.entity_id
_entity_poly.type
_entity_poly.pdbx_seq_one_letter_code
_entity_poly.pdbx_strand_id
1 'polypeptide(L)'
;LPAGFAADAHANLLDRSTGNADDSNICLYIEPISGAQPWSPDMLAKLGDWAASIRLARLSVTDHGSPMTLFAPEIPVVQFGKIGVSPPPGAFLQATRDGEAMLQNAIAEIAGSARQIVDLFAGCGTLSLPLLDNITNLLAVEQSEDALAALKFGVDAAGIGGRVKTA
;
A
#
# COMPACT_ATOMS: atom_id res chain seq x y z
N LEU A 1 -14.88 -20.88 -1.60
CA LEU A 1 -14.97 -20.55 -3.02
C LEU A 1 -15.62 -21.72 -3.77
N PRO A 2 -16.43 -21.49 -4.83
CA PRO A 2 -17.02 -22.58 -5.60
C PRO A 2 -15.97 -23.41 -6.32
N ALA A 3 -16.33 -24.67 -6.67
CA ALA A 3 -15.46 -25.52 -7.46
C ALA A 3 -15.14 -24.86 -8.82
N GLY A 4 -13.85 -24.81 -9.18
CA GLY A 4 -13.37 -24.17 -10.41
C GLY A 4 -13.01 -22.69 -10.27
N PHE A 5 -13.19 -22.06 -9.09
CA PHE A 5 -12.65 -20.74 -8.83
C PHE A 5 -11.18 -20.85 -8.42
N ALA A 6 -10.33 -20.12 -9.10
CA ALA A 6 -8.92 -20.00 -8.75
C ALA A 6 -8.54 -18.52 -8.72
N ALA A 7 -7.75 -18.14 -7.75
CA ALA A 7 -7.31 -16.76 -7.53
C ALA A 7 -5.92 -16.73 -6.88
N ASP A 8 -5.16 -15.72 -7.20
CA ASP A 8 -3.98 -15.33 -6.44
C ASP A 8 -4.37 -14.39 -5.31
N ALA A 9 -3.73 -14.52 -4.16
CA ALA A 9 -3.99 -13.69 -3.00
C ALA A 9 -2.70 -13.01 -2.51
N HIS A 10 -2.76 -11.71 -2.39
CA HIS A 10 -1.66 -10.88 -1.88
C HIS A 10 -2.06 -10.31 -0.52
N ALA A 11 -1.24 -10.53 0.50
CA ALA A 11 -1.47 -10.03 1.84
C ALA A 11 -0.37 -9.05 2.25
N ASN A 12 -0.76 -7.85 2.68
CA ASN A 12 0.13 -6.85 3.26
C ASN A 12 -0.18 -6.67 4.74
N LEU A 13 0.85 -6.73 5.57
CA LEU A 13 0.77 -6.41 6.98
C LEU A 13 1.01 -4.92 7.19
N LEU A 14 0.02 -4.22 7.76
CA LEU A 14 0.11 -2.79 8.06
C LEU A 14 0.57 -2.55 9.50
N ASP A 15 1.33 -1.48 9.72
CA ASP A 15 1.58 -0.98 11.07
C ASP A 15 0.46 -0.02 11.48
N ARG A 16 -0.37 -0.47 12.40
CA ARG A 16 -1.32 0.39 13.11
C ARG A 16 -0.74 0.71 14.47
N SER A 17 0.09 1.73 14.54
CA SER A 17 0.66 2.21 15.81
C SER A 17 -0.40 2.82 16.75
N THR A 18 -1.64 2.98 16.29
CA THR A 18 -2.73 3.65 17.01
C THR A 18 -4.04 2.86 17.11
N GLY A 19 -4.09 1.62 16.57
CA GLY A 19 -5.30 0.80 16.58
C GLY A 19 -5.45 -0.08 17.84
N ASN A 20 -6.68 -0.53 18.13
CA ASN A 20 -6.93 -1.52 19.16
C ASN A 20 -6.12 -2.80 18.88
N ALA A 21 -5.58 -3.42 19.92
CA ALA A 21 -4.80 -4.65 19.82
C ALA A 21 -5.57 -5.84 19.20
N ASP A 22 -6.92 -5.71 19.14
CA ASP A 22 -7.81 -6.73 18.58
C ASP A 22 -8.07 -6.62 17.08
N ASP A 23 -7.63 -5.54 16.41
CA ASP A 23 -7.89 -5.34 14.98
C ASP A 23 -6.78 -5.96 14.12
N SER A 24 -7.18 -6.66 13.06
CA SER A 24 -6.23 -7.18 12.06
C SER A 24 -5.54 -6.02 11.34
N ASN A 25 -4.22 -6.12 11.20
CA ASN A 25 -3.42 -5.20 10.40
C ASN A 25 -3.24 -5.70 8.95
N ILE A 26 -4.03 -6.67 8.53
CA ILE A 26 -3.88 -7.33 7.24
C ILE A 26 -4.78 -6.68 6.20
N CYS A 27 -4.18 -6.22 5.11
CA CYS A 27 -4.88 -5.95 3.86
C CYS A 27 -4.73 -7.17 2.94
N LEU A 28 -5.86 -7.67 2.44
CA LEU A 28 -5.89 -8.78 1.49
C LEU A 28 -6.38 -8.27 0.14
N TYR A 29 -5.66 -8.63 -0.92
CA TYR A 29 -6.05 -8.38 -2.28
C TYR A 29 -6.10 -9.70 -3.04
N ILE A 30 -7.21 -9.97 -3.73
CA ILE A 30 -7.46 -11.22 -4.43
C ILE A 30 -7.68 -10.93 -5.92
N GLU A 31 -6.89 -11.57 -6.75
CA GLU A 31 -6.99 -11.48 -8.20
C GLU A 31 -7.43 -12.83 -8.77
N PRO A 32 -8.49 -12.87 -9.62
CA PRO A 32 -8.83 -14.10 -10.32
C PRO A 32 -7.74 -14.46 -11.32
N ILE A 33 -7.34 -15.72 -11.36
CA ILE A 33 -6.42 -16.18 -12.41
C ILE A 33 -7.09 -16.18 -13.76
N SER A 34 -6.28 -16.17 -14.83
CA SER A 34 -6.79 -16.21 -16.20
C SER A 34 -7.71 -17.40 -16.42
N GLY A 35 -8.90 -17.14 -16.96
CA GLY A 35 -9.94 -18.16 -17.20
C GLY A 35 -10.84 -18.48 -15.99
N ALA A 36 -10.65 -17.81 -14.85
CA ALA A 36 -11.57 -17.92 -13.73
C ALA A 36 -12.96 -17.34 -14.08
N GLN A 37 -13.98 -17.86 -13.42
CA GLN A 37 -15.32 -17.29 -13.55
C GLN A 37 -15.39 -15.91 -12.92
N PRO A 38 -16.21 -14.98 -13.46
CA PRO A 38 -16.42 -13.67 -12.85
C PRO A 38 -17.00 -13.80 -11.44
N TRP A 39 -16.76 -12.78 -10.61
CA TRP A 39 -17.34 -12.69 -9.28
C TRP A 39 -18.87 -12.64 -9.37
N SER A 40 -19.56 -13.53 -8.64
CA SER A 40 -21.00 -13.37 -8.46
C SER A 40 -21.27 -12.42 -7.28
N PRO A 41 -22.40 -11.68 -7.30
CA PRO A 41 -22.79 -10.82 -6.19
C PRO A 41 -22.84 -11.55 -4.83
N ASP A 42 -23.30 -12.81 -4.82
CA ASP A 42 -23.33 -13.64 -3.60
C ASP A 42 -21.91 -13.97 -3.07
N MET A 43 -20.97 -14.23 -3.98
CA MET A 43 -19.56 -14.44 -3.57
C MET A 43 -18.96 -13.18 -2.99
N LEU A 44 -19.17 -12.03 -3.62
CA LEU A 44 -18.62 -10.75 -3.13
C LEU A 44 -19.19 -10.40 -1.75
N ALA A 45 -20.50 -10.60 -1.54
CA ALA A 45 -21.15 -10.38 -0.26
C ALA A 45 -20.54 -11.29 0.83
N LYS A 46 -20.41 -12.59 0.56
CA LYS A 46 -19.83 -13.56 1.50
C LYS A 46 -18.37 -13.24 1.83
N LEU A 47 -17.59 -12.76 0.87
CA LEU A 47 -16.22 -12.34 1.10
C LEU A 47 -16.16 -11.09 1.99
N GLY A 48 -17.04 -10.13 1.79
CA GLY A 48 -17.17 -8.96 2.65
C GLY A 48 -17.52 -9.34 4.10
N ASP A 49 -18.52 -10.19 4.28
CA ASP A 49 -18.94 -10.68 5.61
C ASP A 49 -17.80 -11.45 6.30
N TRP A 50 -17.10 -12.30 5.55
CA TRP A 50 -15.95 -13.02 6.07
C TRP A 50 -14.83 -12.05 6.51
N ALA A 51 -14.48 -11.06 5.67
CA ALA A 51 -13.47 -10.06 6.00
C ALA A 51 -13.83 -9.29 7.28
N ALA A 52 -15.11 -8.95 7.45
CA ALA A 52 -15.61 -8.32 8.67
C ALA A 52 -15.49 -9.24 9.88
N SER A 53 -15.81 -10.53 9.72
CA SER A 53 -15.77 -11.52 10.82
C SER A 53 -14.38 -11.75 11.38
N ILE A 54 -13.33 -11.64 10.54
CA ILE A 54 -11.92 -11.77 10.95
C ILE A 54 -11.23 -10.42 11.09
N ARG A 55 -11.98 -9.32 11.01
CA ARG A 55 -11.51 -7.95 11.19
C ARG A 55 -10.32 -7.57 10.30
N LEU A 56 -10.38 -7.90 9.00
CA LEU A 56 -9.37 -7.42 8.07
C LEU A 56 -9.30 -5.89 8.09
N ALA A 57 -8.11 -5.34 7.87
CA ALA A 57 -7.96 -3.90 7.65
C ALA A 57 -8.57 -3.49 6.30
N ARG A 58 -8.38 -4.32 5.27
CA ARG A 58 -9.02 -4.15 3.97
C ARG A 58 -9.10 -5.48 3.25
N LEU A 59 -10.22 -5.72 2.56
CA LEU A 59 -10.35 -6.73 1.52
C LEU A 59 -10.68 -6.05 0.20
N SER A 60 -9.89 -6.32 -0.81
CA SER A 60 -10.15 -5.88 -2.19
C SER A 60 -10.02 -7.05 -3.15
N VAL A 61 -10.71 -6.98 -4.26
CA VAL A 61 -10.66 -7.96 -5.35
C VAL A 61 -10.44 -7.23 -6.68
N THR A 62 -9.90 -7.91 -7.68
CA THR A 62 -9.96 -7.42 -9.06
C THR A 62 -11.31 -7.80 -9.67
N ASP A 63 -12.07 -6.82 -10.08
CA ASP A 63 -13.32 -7.01 -10.84
C ASP A 63 -13.21 -6.28 -12.16
N HIS A 64 -13.45 -6.99 -13.26
CA HIS A 64 -13.31 -6.46 -14.63
C HIS A 64 -11.99 -5.70 -14.89
N GLY A 65 -10.89 -6.17 -14.30
CA GLY A 65 -9.55 -5.59 -14.47
C GLY A 65 -9.28 -4.37 -13.60
N SER A 66 -10.19 -4.00 -12.70
CA SER A 66 -10.02 -2.89 -11.78
C SER A 66 -10.14 -3.35 -10.32
N PRO A 67 -9.37 -2.75 -9.39
CA PRO A 67 -9.50 -3.07 -7.98
C PRO A 67 -10.84 -2.55 -7.42
N MET A 68 -11.54 -3.42 -6.71
CA MET A 68 -12.78 -3.10 -6.00
C MET A 68 -12.61 -3.46 -4.52
N THR A 69 -12.82 -2.51 -3.62
CA THR A 69 -12.78 -2.75 -2.19
C THR A 69 -14.14 -3.24 -1.70
N LEU A 70 -14.15 -4.43 -1.09
CA LEU A 70 -15.34 -5.05 -0.50
C LEU A 70 -15.51 -4.71 0.96
N PHE A 71 -14.42 -4.52 1.67
CA PHE A 71 -14.41 -4.24 3.10
C PHE A 71 -13.21 -3.37 3.46
N ALA A 72 -13.45 -2.26 4.11
CA ALA A 72 -12.44 -1.41 4.75
C ALA A 72 -13.18 -0.50 5.76
N PRO A 73 -13.23 -0.88 7.04
CA PRO A 73 -13.92 -0.08 8.06
C PRO A 73 -13.25 1.28 8.25
N GLU A 74 -11.96 1.34 8.01
CA GLU A 74 -11.16 2.56 8.01
C GLU A 74 -10.20 2.54 6.81
N ILE A 75 -9.68 3.70 6.43
CA ILE A 75 -8.65 3.79 5.38
C ILE A 75 -7.33 3.26 5.97
N PRO A 76 -6.78 2.16 5.43
CA PRO A 76 -5.52 1.62 5.94
C PRO A 76 -4.36 2.56 5.63
N VAL A 77 -3.54 2.86 6.64
CA VAL A 77 -2.37 3.74 6.51
C VAL A 77 -1.11 2.99 6.92
N VAL A 78 -0.06 3.14 6.13
CA VAL A 78 1.31 2.69 6.44
C VAL A 78 2.17 3.91 6.72
N GLN A 79 3.04 3.83 7.71
CA GLN A 79 3.98 4.90 8.03
C GLN A 79 5.31 4.68 7.31
N PHE A 80 5.71 5.62 6.47
CA PHE A 80 7.03 5.69 5.85
C PHE A 80 7.79 6.88 6.46
N GLY A 81 8.61 6.61 7.47
CA GLY A 81 9.15 7.66 8.33
C GLY A 81 8.02 8.37 9.10
N LYS A 82 7.87 9.68 8.89
CA LYS A 82 6.81 10.49 9.52
C LYS A 82 5.56 10.68 8.64
N ILE A 83 5.54 10.05 7.48
CA ILE A 83 4.50 10.27 6.47
C ILE A 83 3.58 9.06 6.41
N GLY A 84 2.30 9.28 6.69
CA GLY A 84 1.27 8.28 6.52
C GLY A 84 0.82 8.21 5.06
N VAL A 85 0.87 7.02 4.49
CA VAL A 85 0.41 6.74 3.12
C VAL A 85 -0.62 5.63 3.15
N SER A 86 -1.67 5.73 2.35
CA SER A 86 -2.64 4.65 2.14
C SER A 86 -2.34 3.95 0.81
N PRO A 87 -1.62 2.81 0.81
CA PRO A 87 -1.29 2.12 -0.43
C PRO A 87 -2.56 1.63 -1.15
N PRO A 88 -2.63 1.72 -2.48
CA PRO A 88 -3.74 1.14 -3.24
C PRO A 88 -3.76 -0.40 -3.09
N PRO A 89 -4.90 -1.06 -3.38
CA PRO A 89 -4.95 -2.52 -3.42
C PRO A 89 -3.90 -3.08 -4.38
N GLY A 90 -3.20 -4.14 -3.98
CA GLY A 90 -2.16 -4.75 -4.80
C GLY A 90 -0.82 -4.01 -4.82
N ALA A 91 -0.69 -2.87 -4.16
CA ALA A 91 0.60 -2.18 -4.08
C ALA A 91 1.67 -3.08 -3.45
N PHE A 92 2.86 -3.06 -4.05
CA PHE A 92 4.01 -3.77 -3.48
C PHE A 92 4.48 -3.07 -2.20
N LEU A 93 4.59 -3.83 -1.13
CA LEU A 93 5.25 -3.45 0.12
C LEU A 93 6.26 -4.52 0.50
N GLN A 94 7.25 -4.15 1.29
CA GLN A 94 8.23 -5.13 1.79
C GLN A 94 7.55 -6.18 2.66
N ALA A 95 7.98 -7.44 2.51
CA ALA A 95 7.35 -8.57 3.19
C ALA A 95 7.50 -8.54 4.73
N THR A 96 8.54 -7.85 5.23
CA THR A 96 8.80 -7.72 6.66
C THR A 96 9.25 -6.30 6.99
N ARG A 97 8.91 -5.82 8.19
CA ARG A 97 9.36 -4.51 8.70
C ARG A 97 10.87 -4.42 8.84
N ASP A 98 11.50 -5.48 9.32
CA ASP A 98 12.96 -5.50 9.50
C ASP A 98 13.66 -5.39 8.15
N GLY A 99 13.16 -6.10 7.12
CA GLY A 99 13.67 -5.99 5.76
C GLY A 99 13.47 -4.60 5.17
N GLU A 100 12.31 -3.98 5.40
CA GLU A 100 12.03 -2.60 4.99
C GLU A 100 12.99 -1.63 5.68
N ALA A 101 13.13 -1.72 7.00
CA ALA A 101 14.01 -0.86 7.77
C ALA A 101 15.49 -1.02 7.36
N MET A 102 15.94 -2.24 7.08
CA MET A 102 17.29 -2.48 6.56
C MET A 102 17.52 -1.78 5.21
N LEU A 103 16.57 -1.88 4.29
CA LEU A 103 16.65 -1.21 2.99
C LEU A 103 16.63 0.32 3.15
N GLN A 104 15.73 0.86 3.97
CA GLN A 104 15.65 2.29 4.25
C GLN A 104 16.96 2.81 4.84
N ASN A 105 17.57 2.11 5.79
CA ASN A 105 18.86 2.48 6.39
C ASN A 105 19.99 2.44 5.35
N ALA A 106 20.06 1.39 4.54
CA ALA A 106 21.09 1.28 3.50
C ALA A 106 21.00 2.43 2.47
N ILE A 107 19.77 2.78 2.07
CA ILE A 107 19.54 3.91 1.14
C ILE A 107 19.89 5.24 1.82
N ALA A 108 19.57 5.41 3.10
CA ALA A 108 19.93 6.61 3.84
C ALA A 108 21.45 6.79 3.94
N GLU A 109 22.20 5.70 4.16
CA GLU A 109 23.67 5.72 4.13
C GLU A 109 24.21 6.10 2.75
N ILE A 110 23.66 5.52 1.67
CA ILE A 110 24.06 5.84 0.30
C ILE A 110 23.74 7.30 -0.05
N ALA A 111 22.56 7.77 0.34
CA ALA A 111 22.13 9.16 0.13
C ALA A 111 23.03 10.16 0.84
N GLY A 112 23.52 9.81 2.02
CA GLY A 112 24.50 10.62 2.79
C GLY A 112 24.06 12.07 2.94
N SER A 113 24.83 12.99 2.36
CA SER A 113 24.57 14.44 2.39
C SER A 113 23.78 14.98 1.19
N ALA A 114 23.23 14.11 0.35
CA ALA A 114 22.44 14.53 -0.82
C ALA A 114 21.26 15.40 -0.39
N ARG A 115 21.01 16.47 -1.15
CA ARG A 115 19.89 17.38 -0.91
C ARG A 115 18.70 17.12 -1.83
N GLN A 116 18.96 16.51 -2.96
CA GLN A 116 17.94 16.19 -3.97
C GLN A 116 18.09 14.73 -4.37
N ILE A 117 16.98 14.02 -4.42
CA ILE A 117 16.94 12.60 -4.78
C ILE A 117 15.90 12.41 -5.88
N VAL A 118 16.22 11.51 -6.79
CA VAL A 118 15.30 10.95 -7.77
C VAL A 118 15.09 9.49 -7.39
N ASP A 119 13.84 9.11 -7.14
CA ASP A 119 13.43 7.75 -6.87
C ASP A 119 12.73 7.19 -8.11
N LEU A 120 13.35 6.22 -8.76
CA LEU A 120 12.80 5.53 -9.92
C LEU A 120 12.09 4.25 -9.44
N PHE A 121 10.89 4.03 -9.91
CA PHE A 121 9.99 2.97 -9.43
C PHE A 121 9.60 3.19 -7.96
N ALA A 122 9.22 4.43 -7.66
CA ALA A 122 9.03 4.90 -6.30
C ALA A 122 7.88 4.18 -5.56
N GLY A 123 6.94 3.58 -6.29
CA GLY A 123 5.74 3.01 -5.69
C GLY A 123 5.01 4.06 -4.84
N CYS A 124 4.67 3.67 -3.62
CA CYS A 124 4.07 4.58 -2.63
C CYS A 124 5.11 5.38 -1.83
N GLY A 125 6.40 5.33 -2.22
CA GLY A 125 7.48 6.06 -1.54
C GLY A 125 8.10 5.33 -0.34
N THR A 126 7.97 4.03 -0.25
CA THR A 126 8.45 3.21 0.88
C THR A 126 9.91 3.48 1.24
N LEU A 127 10.77 3.67 0.25
CA LEU A 127 12.21 3.85 0.45
C LEU A 127 12.63 5.33 0.49
N SER A 128 11.92 6.20 -0.21
CA SER A 128 12.31 7.60 -0.37
C SER A 128 11.66 8.56 0.60
N LEU A 129 10.42 8.30 1.04
CA LEU A 129 9.74 9.18 1.99
C LEU A 129 10.45 9.30 3.35
N PRO A 130 11.03 8.22 3.92
CA PRO A 130 11.83 8.35 5.16
C PRO A 130 13.04 9.28 5.04
N LEU A 131 13.57 9.50 3.82
CA LEU A 131 14.70 10.38 3.59
C LEU A 131 14.34 11.87 3.68
N LEU A 132 13.05 12.24 3.62
CA LEU A 132 12.61 13.64 3.62
C LEU A 132 12.97 14.41 4.88
N ASP A 133 13.36 13.76 5.95
CA ASP A 133 13.95 14.44 7.12
C ASP A 133 15.32 15.06 6.80
N ASN A 134 16.09 14.48 5.89
CA ASN A 134 17.48 14.85 5.60
C ASN A 134 17.66 15.50 4.23
N ILE A 135 16.78 15.25 3.27
CA ILE A 135 16.83 15.83 1.92
C ILE A 135 15.87 17.01 1.78
N THR A 136 16.13 17.89 0.81
CA THR A 136 15.29 19.07 0.56
C THR A 136 14.18 18.76 -0.43
N ASN A 137 14.47 18.02 -1.51
CA ASN A 137 13.53 17.72 -2.58
C ASN A 137 13.62 16.26 -3.02
N LEU A 138 12.48 15.69 -3.37
CA LEU A 138 12.32 14.37 -3.95
C LEU A 138 11.58 14.50 -5.29
N LEU A 139 12.09 13.84 -6.32
CA LEU A 139 11.34 13.50 -7.53
C LEU A 139 11.04 12.01 -7.50
N ALA A 140 9.76 11.66 -7.32
CA ALA A 140 9.29 10.28 -7.38
C ALA A 140 8.76 9.98 -8.79
N VAL A 141 9.32 8.96 -9.42
CA VAL A 141 8.93 8.50 -10.77
C VAL A 141 8.37 7.09 -10.63
N GLU A 142 7.12 6.92 -11.05
CA GLU A 142 6.40 5.65 -10.92
C GLU A 142 5.37 5.53 -12.04
N GLN A 143 5.17 4.34 -12.58
CA GLN A 143 4.20 4.08 -13.63
C GLN A 143 2.76 3.98 -13.09
N SER A 144 2.59 3.50 -11.85
CA SER A 144 1.28 3.38 -11.23
C SER A 144 0.77 4.74 -10.76
N GLU A 145 -0.23 5.27 -11.47
CA GLU A 145 -0.89 6.53 -11.10
C GLU A 145 -1.50 6.46 -9.70
N ASP A 146 -2.07 5.31 -9.31
CA ASP A 146 -2.66 5.11 -7.99
C ASP A 146 -1.61 5.14 -6.87
N ALA A 147 -0.43 4.57 -7.12
CA ALA A 147 0.67 4.63 -6.16
C ALA A 147 1.20 6.06 -6.00
N LEU A 148 1.37 6.80 -7.11
CA LEU A 148 1.74 8.22 -7.06
C LEU A 148 0.69 9.08 -6.38
N ALA A 149 -0.59 8.82 -6.63
CA ALA A 149 -1.68 9.54 -5.97
C ALA A 149 -1.67 9.30 -4.46
N ALA A 150 -1.44 8.06 -4.02
CA ALA A 150 -1.32 7.71 -2.61
C ALA A 150 -0.12 8.42 -1.95
N LEU A 151 1.05 8.39 -2.60
CA LEU A 151 2.25 9.10 -2.16
C LEU A 151 1.98 10.60 -2.05
N LYS A 152 1.43 11.20 -3.11
CA LYS A 152 1.13 12.63 -3.17
C LYS A 152 0.15 13.05 -2.07
N PHE A 153 -0.92 12.28 -1.86
CA PHE A 153 -1.87 12.53 -0.79
C PHE A 153 -1.20 12.51 0.59
N GLY A 154 -0.32 11.52 0.84
CA GLY A 154 0.41 11.41 2.11
C GLY A 154 1.31 12.61 2.40
N VAL A 155 2.09 13.05 1.40
CA VAL A 155 2.99 14.20 1.60
C VAL A 155 2.25 15.53 1.70
N ASP A 156 1.12 15.69 1.01
CA ASP A 156 0.26 16.88 1.13
C ASP A 156 -0.40 16.93 2.52
N ALA A 157 -0.91 15.80 3.01
CA ALA A 157 -1.46 15.69 4.36
C ALA A 157 -0.42 16.00 5.47
N ALA A 158 0.83 15.64 5.22
CA ALA A 158 1.96 15.96 6.10
C ALA A 158 2.45 17.42 5.97
N GLY A 159 1.88 18.22 5.07
CA GLY A 159 2.23 19.63 4.86
C GLY A 159 3.57 19.85 4.14
N ILE A 160 4.11 18.83 3.48
CA ILE A 160 5.41 18.86 2.79
C ILE A 160 5.33 18.62 1.28
N GLY A 161 4.13 18.66 0.70
CA GLY A 161 3.89 18.40 -0.72
C GLY A 161 4.73 19.27 -1.66
N GLY A 162 5.08 20.49 -1.26
CA GLY A 162 5.96 21.37 -2.05
C GLY A 162 7.41 20.85 -2.23
N ARG A 163 7.83 19.85 -1.44
CA ARG A 163 9.16 19.23 -1.52
C ARG A 163 9.19 17.98 -2.38
N VAL A 164 8.03 17.48 -2.79
CA VAL A 164 7.90 16.22 -3.55
C VAL A 164 7.24 16.50 -4.89
N LYS A 165 7.93 16.16 -5.95
CA LYS A 165 7.39 16.14 -7.31
C LYS A 165 7.15 14.70 -7.74
N THR A 166 6.12 14.46 -8.52
CA THR A 166 5.77 13.17 -9.10
C THR A 166 5.81 13.24 -10.62
N ALA A 167 6.23 12.16 -11.28
CA ALA A 167 6.29 12.04 -12.74
C ALA A 167 6.01 10.61 -13.17
#